data_56d1a316490cd992c73345f38af4bb23
#
_entry.id   56d1a316490cd992c73345f38af4bb23
#
_cell.length_a   1.000
_cell.length_b   1.000
_cell.length_c   1.000
_cell.angle_alpha   90.00
_cell.angle_beta   90.00
_cell.angle_gamma   90.00
#
_symmetry.space_group_name_H-M   'P 1'
#
loop_
_entity.id
_entity.type
_entity.pdbx_description
1 polymer ?
#
loop_
_entity_poly.entity_id
_entity_poly.type
_entity_poly.pdbx_seq_one_letter_code
_entity_poly.pdbx_strand_id
1 'polypeptide(L)'
;MNALNDLLETNGYLVIDGAMGTELFAAGLTSGDSPELWNVENPEAVQAVHRAYVAAGSDIILTNTFGGTRFRMKLHKLQDRVDEINQAATANARLAADEVERTVLVAGSMGPTGELLFPLGELTAQEAQEGFAEQAAALTAGGADLLWLETLSSLEEMEAGVKGAQSVSDLPIVVTMSYDTAGRTMMGVTGTEMGARLAELGVSATGANCGANLADTESAVTQIKEANGGLPVVSKGNAGIPVWVGSDLHYDGTPEIMAAHAYRLRQA
;
A
#
# COMPACT_ATOMS: atom_id res chain seq x y z
N MET A 1 19.92 12.05 -0.55
CA MET A 1 19.37 10.69 -0.66
C MET A 1 18.36 10.54 0.47
N ASN A 2 17.37 9.70 0.31
CA ASN A 2 16.36 9.45 1.35
C ASN A 2 16.53 8.02 1.88
N ALA A 3 15.97 7.71 3.05
CA ALA A 3 16.14 6.43 3.73
C ALA A 3 15.78 5.20 2.86
N LEU A 4 14.78 5.33 1.95
CA LEU A 4 14.40 4.27 1.03
C LEU A 4 15.53 3.95 0.04
N ASN A 5 16.12 4.98 -0.58
CA ASN A 5 17.20 4.79 -1.54
C ASN A 5 18.48 4.27 -0.87
N ASP A 6 18.82 4.81 0.31
CA ASP A 6 20.01 4.39 1.06
C ASP A 6 19.91 2.91 1.45
N LEU A 7 18.74 2.45 1.88
CA LEU A 7 18.49 1.06 2.24
C LEU A 7 18.49 0.14 1.00
N LEU A 8 17.90 0.60 -0.11
CA LEU A 8 17.89 -0.15 -1.37
C LEU A 8 19.29 -0.29 -1.97
N GLU A 9 20.11 0.77 -1.94
CA GLU A 9 21.52 0.71 -2.39
C GLU A 9 22.34 -0.26 -1.53
N THR A 10 22.10 -0.29 -0.22
CA THR A 10 22.81 -1.16 0.71
C THR A 10 22.45 -2.63 0.50
N ASN A 11 21.18 -2.95 0.36
CA ASN A 11 20.67 -4.33 0.33
C ASN A 11 20.53 -4.88 -1.11
N GLY A 12 20.45 -4.01 -2.12
CA GLY A 12 20.20 -4.37 -3.52
C GLY A 12 18.73 -4.75 -3.83
N TYR A 13 17.95 -5.05 -2.81
CA TYR A 13 16.49 -5.26 -2.86
C TYR A 13 15.91 -5.10 -1.45
N LEU A 14 14.60 -4.85 -1.35
CA LEU A 14 13.89 -4.72 -0.08
C LEU A 14 12.72 -5.69 -0.03
N VAL A 15 12.48 -6.25 1.16
CA VAL A 15 11.32 -7.09 1.44
C VAL A 15 10.27 -6.24 2.15
N ILE A 16 9.09 -6.18 1.57
CA ILE A 16 7.92 -5.52 2.17
C ILE A 16 7.05 -6.52 2.94
N ASP A 17 6.25 -6.02 3.86
CA ASP A 17 5.29 -6.82 4.61
C ASP A 17 4.19 -7.43 3.72
N GLY A 18 3.29 -8.19 4.35
CA GLY A 18 2.14 -8.84 3.71
C GLY A 18 0.81 -8.19 4.08
N ALA A 19 -0.22 -9.03 4.11
CA ALA A 19 -1.59 -8.59 4.38
C ALA A 19 -1.79 -8.16 5.83
N MET A 20 -2.41 -7.01 6.05
CA MET A 20 -2.83 -6.55 7.37
C MET A 20 -4.24 -7.07 7.71
N GLY A 21 -5.21 -6.90 6.81
CA GLY A 21 -6.62 -7.18 7.09
C GLY A 21 -6.89 -8.62 7.51
N THR A 22 -6.33 -9.62 6.80
CA THR A 22 -6.51 -11.04 7.14
C THR A 22 -5.92 -11.40 8.49
N GLU A 23 -4.80 -10.80 8.86
CA GLU A 23 -4.17 -10.99 10.18
C GLU A 23 -5.03 -10.39 11.29
N LEU A 24 -5.64 -9.22 11.07
CA LEU A 24 -6.57 -8.61 12.03
C LEU A 24 -7.86 -9.42 12.16
N PHE A 25 -8.38 -10.01 11.08
CA PHE A 25 -9.51 -10.95 11.15
C PHE A 25 -9.15 -12.19 11.98
N ALA A 26 -7.96 -12.73 11.80
CA ALA A 26 -7.47 -13.83 12.63
C ALA A 26 -7.29 -13.43 14.10
N ALA A 27 -7.00 -12.16 14.38
CA ALA A 27 -6.93 -11.60 15.73
C ALA A 27 -8.31 -11.23 16.33
N GLY A 28 -9.42 -11.41 15.58
CA GLY A 28 -10.79 -11.21 16.06
C GLY A 28 -11.51 -9.96 15.54
N LEU A 29 -10.94 -9.24 14.55
CA LEU A 29 -11.70 -8.19 13.86
C LEU A 29 -12.91 -8.81 13.17
N THR A 30 -14.08 -8.20 13.30
CA THR A 30 -15.30 -8.73 12.69
C THR A 30 -15.63 -8.04 11.37
N SER A 31 -16.34 -8.76 10.50
CA SER A 31 -16.75 -8.19 9.21
C SER A 31 -17.67 -6.98 9.43
N GLY A 32 -17.33 -5.86 8.78
CA GLY A 32 -18.06 -4.60 8.90
C GLY A 32 -17.43 -3.61 9.89
N ASP A 33 -16.49 -4.04 10.72
CA ASP A 33 -15.70 -3.12 11.57
C ASP A 33 -14.62 -2.42 10.73
N SER A 34 -14.20 -1.23 11.18
CA SER A 34 -13.06 -0.52 10.57
C SER A 34 -11.74 -1.08 11.09
N PRO A 35 -10.89 -1.66 10.23
CA PRO A 35 -9.54 -2.06 10.64
C PRO A 35 -8.73 -0.88 11.19
N GLU A 36 -8.90 0.32 10.60
CA GLU A 36 -8.18 1.53 10.98
C GLU A 36 -8.47 1.95 12.42
N LEU A 37 -9.70 1.73 12.91
CA LEU A 37 -10.08 2.08 14.27
C LEU A 37 -9.29 1.27 15.33
N TRP A 38 -8.83 0.07 14.98
CA TRP A 38 -8.01 -0.75 15.87
C TRP A 38 -6.64 -0.13 16.18
N ASN A 39 -6.18 0.83 15.40
CA ASN A 39 -4.97 1.59 15.76
C ASN A 39 -5.12 2.32 17.10
N VAL A 40 -6.36 2.65 17.49
CA VAL A 40 -6.68 3.34 18.75
C VAL A 40 -7.33 2.39 19.77
N GLU A 41 -8.28 1.55 19.33
CA GLU A 41 -9.08 0.72 20.24
C GLU A 41 -8.42 -0.62 20.57
N ASN A 42 -7.58 -1.16 19.69
CA ASN A 42 -6.83 -2.41 19.90
C ASN A 42 -5.41 -2.34 19.34
N PRO A 43 -4.59 -1.36 19.76
CA PRO A 43 -3.26 -1.12 19.19
C PRO A 43 -2.32 -2.33 19.36
N GLU A 44 -2.50 -3.12 20.42
CA GLU A 44 -1.67 -4.30 20.67
C GLU A 44 -1.81 -5.35 19.57
N ALA A 45 -3.02 -5.57 19.04
CA ALA A 45 -3.26 -6.50 17.94
C ALA A 45 -2.58 -5.99 16.64
N VAL A 46 -2.67 -4.69 16.34
CA VAL A 46 -2.01 -4.07 15.19
C VAL A 46 -0.48 -4.19 15.31
N GLN A 47 0.07 -3.85 16.47
CA GLN A 47 1.50 -3.98 16.75
C GLN A 47 1.99 -5.43 16.66
N ALA A 48 1.17 -6.41 17.07
CA ALA A 48 1.53 -7.83 16.95
C ALA A 48 1.69 -8.24 15.48
N VAL A 49 0.84 -7.76 14.57
CA VAL A 49 0.98 -8.01 13.13
C VAL A 49 2.27 -7.39 12.60
N HIS A 50 2.55 -6.12 12.94
CA HIS A 50 3.80 -5.47 12.52
C HIS A 50 5.04 -6.22 13.03
N ARG A 51 5.06 -6.62 14.31
CA ARG A 51 6.16 -7.42 14.90
C ARG A 51 6.36 -8.73 14.17
N ALA A 52 5.29 -9.42 13.77
CA ALA A 52 5.39 -10.67 13.03
C ALA A 52 6.08 -10.47 11.67
N TYR A 53 5.75 -9.41 10.93
CA TYR A 53 6.41 -9.10 9.66
C TYR A 53 7.85 -8.63 9.86
N VAL A 54 8.13 -7.82 10.87
CA VAL A 54 9.52 -7.41 11.22
C VAL A 54 10.36 -8.65 11.58
N ALA A 55 9.81 -9.56 12.37
CA ALA A 55 10.49 -10.81 12.73
C ALA A 55 10.70 -11.75 11.53
N ALA A 56 9.79 -11.72 10.54
CA ALA A 56 9.93 -12.46 9.29
C ALA A 56 10.98 -11.85 8.33
N GLY A 57 11.50 -10.65 8.61
CA GLY A 57 12.57 -10.02 7.86
C GLY A 57 12.13 -8.89 6.92
N SER A 58 10.93 -8.34 7.07
CA SER A 58 10.49 -7.20 6.25
C SER A 58 11.35 -5.96 6.51
N ASP A 59 11.84 -5.34 5.45
CA ASP A 59 12.59 -4.07 5.48
C ASP A 59 11.66 -2.85 5.50
N ILE A 60 10.43 -3.03 5.01
CA ILE A 60 9.37 -2.01 4.99
C ILE A 60 8.09 -2.63 5.54
N ILE A 61 7.44 -1.95 6.47
CA ILE A 61 6.11 -2.29 6.97
C ILE A 61 5.14 -1.15 6.68
N LEU A 62 3.92 -1.49 6.23
CA LEU A 62 2.87 -0.53 5.91
C LEU A 62 1.94 -0.33 7.10
N THR A 63 1.59 0.91 7.39
CA THR A 63 0.64 1.24 8.47
C THR A 63 -0.75 0.66 8.20
N ASN A 64 -1.52 0.39 9.24
CA ASN A 64 -2.91 -0.05 9.14
C ASN A 64 -3.83 1.14 8.82
N THR A 65 -3.66 1.75 7.63
CA THR A 65 -4.34 2.97 7.20
C THR A 65 -4.81 2.96 5.74
N PHE A 66 -4.99 1.77 5.17
CA PHE A 66 -5.48 1.61 3.79
C PHE A 66 -6.78 2.39 3.53
N GLY A 67 -7.74 2.33 4.45
CA GLY A 67 -8.98 3.10 4.42
C GLY A 67 -8.91 4.42 5.21
N GLY A 68 -7.72 5.00 5.38
CA GLY A 68 -7.47 6.15 6.25
C GLY A 68 -7.85 7.52 5.70
N THR A 69 -8.37 7.63 4.47
CA THR A 69 -8.92 8.89 3.94
C THR A 69 -10.28 9.21 4.57
N ARG A 70 -10.64 10.50 4.64
CA ARG A 70 -11.98 10.93 5.12
C ARG A 70 -13.13 10.24 4.38
N PHE A 71 -12.95 9.92 3.10
CA PHE A 71 -13.97 9.27 2.26
C PHE A 71 -14.24 7.83 2.72
N ARG A 72 -13.19 7.05 2.95
CA ARG A 72 -13.29 5.68 3.46
C ARG A 72 -13.75 5.64 4.91
N MET A 73 -13.18 6.47 5.76
CA MET A 73 -13.56 6.58 7.17
C MET A 73 -15.04 6.97 7.37
N LYS A 74 -15.63 7.72 6.43
CA LYS A 74 -17.06 8.08 6.46
C LYS A 74 -17.99 6.86 6.50
N LEU A 75 -17.57 5.73 5.94
CA LEU A 75 -18.34 4.48 5.97
C LEU A 75 -18.59 4.00 7.41
N HIS A 76 -17.71 4.37 8.34
CA HIS A 76 -17.76 4.03 9.76
C HIS A 76 -18.04 5.25 10.66
N LYS A 77 -18.37 6.42 10.08
CA LYS A 77 -18.58 7.70 10.80
C LYS A 77 -17.32 8.17 11.54
N LEU A 78 -16.16 7.93 10.97
CA LEU A 78 -14.85 8.27 11.53
C LEU A 78 -14.13 9.38 10.74
N GLN A 79 -14.83 10.04 9.78
CA GLN A 79 -14.24 11.05 8.89
C GLN A 79 -13.63 12.26 9.61
N ASP A 80 -14.03 12.52 10.84
CA ASP A 80 -13.51 13.62 11.67
C ASP A 80 -12.33 13.19 12.55
N ARG A 81 -11.87 11.93 12.43
CA ARG A 81 -10.77 11.33 13.18
C ARG A 81 -9.58 10.92 12.31
N VAL A 82 -9.49 11.45 11.09
CA VAL A 82 -8.43 11.12 10.12
C VAL A 82 -7.04 11.32 10.73
N ASP A 83 -6.83 12.49 11.32
CA ASP A 83 -5.54 12.85 11.93
C ASP A 83 -5.16 11.91 13.09
N GLU A 84 -6.08 11.71 14.05
CA GLU A 84 -5.87 10.83 15.21
C GLU A 84 -5.51 9.40 14.80
N ILE A 85 -6.31 8.81 13.89
CA ILE A 85 -6.19 7.38 13.55
C ILE A 85 -4.94 7.12 12.71
N ASN A 86 -4.61 7.99 11.75
CA ASN A 86 -3.41 7.82 10.92
C ASN A 86 -2.12 8.06 11.72
N GLN A 87 -2.09 9.01 12.66
CA GLN A 87 -0.94 9.20 13.56
C GLN A 87 -0.77 7.99 14.49
N ALA A 88 -1.87 7.49 15.10
CA ALA A 88 -1.82 6.32 15.95
C ALA A 88 -1.31 5.07 15.20
N ALA A 89 -1.73 4.88 13.95
CA ALA A 89 -1.27 3.79 13.11
C ALA A 89 0.24 3.86 12.86
N THR A 90 0.73 5.05 12.53
CA THR A 90 2.17 5.26 12.30
C THR A 90 2.97 5.00 13.58
N ALA A 91 2.49 5.46 14.74
CA ALA A 91 3.11 5.19 16.02
C ALA A 91 3.17 3.70 16.36
N ASN A 92 2.10 2.94 16.07
CA ASN A 92 2.07 1.48 16.25
C ASN A 92 3.11 0.76 15.39
N ALA A 93 3.22 1.14 14.12
CA ALA A 93 4.21 0.57 13.21
C ALA A 93 5.64 0.94 13.65
N ARG A 94 5.88 2.19 14.05
CA ARG A 94 7.18 2.65 14.53
C ARG A 94 7.64 1.88 15.77
N LEU A 95 6.75 1.63 16.74
CA LEU A 95 7.08 0.82 17.92
C LEU A 95 7.63 -0.56 17.51
N ALA A 96 6.99 -1.24 16.56
CA ALA A 96 7.47 -2.54 16.09
C ALA A 96 8.79 -2.44 15.31
N ALA A 97 8.97 -1.39 14.51
CA ALA A 97 10.19 -1.16 13.74
C ALA A 97 11.41 -0.87 14.63
N ASP A 98 11.21 -0.14 15.72
CA ASP A 98 12.28 0.28 16.65
C ASP A 98 12.69 -0.82 17.64
N GLU A 99 11.96 -1.94 17.71
CA GLU A 99 12.32 -3.08 18.56
C GLU A 99 13.53 -3.90 18.05
N VAL A 100 13.96 -3.67 16.81
CA VAL A 100 15.07 -4.39 16.19
C VAL A 100 16.24 -3.45 15.85
N GLU A 101 17.48 -3.97 15.87
CA GLU A 101 18.68 -3.17 15.60
C GLU A 101 18.85 -2.79 14.11
N ARG A 102 18.28 -3.58 13.19
CA ARG A 102 18.31 -3.27 11.76
C ARG A 102 17.33 -2.17 11.39
N THR A 103 17.62 -1.42 10.35
CA THR A 103 16.68 -0.42 9.82
C THR A 103 15.43 -1.11 9.25
N VAL A 104 14.26 -0.68 9.73
CA VAL A 104 12.95 -1.03 9.18
C VAL A 104 12.21 0.28 8.91
N LEU A 105 11.79 0.48 7.66
CA LEU A 105 11.08 1.69 7.27
C LEU A 105 9.57 1.53 7.52
N VAL A 106 8.95 2.59 8.00
CA VAL A 106 7.48 2.68 8.17
C VAL A 106 6.89 3.45 6.99
N ALA A 107 6.09 2.75 6.19
CA ALA A 107 5.38 3.32 5.05
C ALA A 107 3.94 3.68 5.44
N GLY A 108 3.56 4.93 5.27
CA GLY A 108 2.19 5.38 5.45
C GLY A 108 1.31 4.87 4.32
N SER A 109 0.49 3.84 4.55
CA SER A 109 -0.40 3.25 3.56
C SER A 109 -1.58 4.16 3.25
N MET A 110 -1.84 4.38 1.96
CA MET A 110 -2.89 5.26 1.43
C MET A 110 -3.62 4.53 0.30
N GLY A 111 -4.76 3.91 0.59
CA GLY A 111 -5.59 3.24 -0.40
C GLY A 111 -6.49 4.21 -1.17
N PRO A 112 -7.26 3.72 -2.17
CA PRO A 112 -8.17 4.53 -2.96
C PRO A 112 -9.28 5.14 -2.09
N THR A 113 -9.83 6.26 -2.53
CA THR A 113 -10.96 6.94 -1.88
C THR A 113 -12.20 6.04 -1.74
N GLY A 114 -12.36 5.09 -2.65
CA GLY A 114 -13.54 4.24 -2.77
C GLY A 114 -14.69 4.91 -3.51
N GLU A 115 -14.48 6.14 -3.97
CA GLU A 115 -15.44 6.91 -4.77
C GLU A 115 -14.99 6.94 -6.24
N LEU A 116 -15.94 7.10 -7.16
CA LEU A 116 -15.63 7.38 -8.56
C LEU A 116 -15.45 8.88 -8.77
N LEU A 117 -14.37 9.25 -9.49
CA LEU A 117 -14.14 10.64 -9.84
C LEU A 117 -15.07 11.08 -10.97
N PHE A 118 -15.39 12.39 -10.99
CA PHE A 118 -16.12 13.01 -12.09
C PHE A 118 -15.38 12.77 -13.43
N PRO A 119 -16.09 12.49 -14.56
CA PRO A 119 -17.55 12.49 -14.70
C PRO A 119 -18.27 11.16 -14.39
N LEU A 120 -17.57 10.11 -13.98
CA LEU A 120 -18.14 8.79 -13.69
C LEU A 120 -18.85 8.76 -12.32
N GLY A 121 -18.41 9.57 -11.39
CA GLY A 121 -18.96 9.76 -10.06
C GLY A 121 -19.08 11.25 -9.72
N GLU A 122 -19.25 11.55 -8.43
CA GLU A 122 -19.45 12.92 -7.95
C GLU A 122 -18.19 13.57 -7.40
N LEU A 123 -17.17 12.77 -7.00
CA LEU A 123 -15.94 13.28 -6.40
C LEU A 123 -15.08 13.99 -7.47
N THR A 124 -14.70 15.23 -7.22
CA THR A 124 -13.76 15.95 -8.09
C THR A 124 -12.33 15.53 -7.81
N ALA A 125 -11.45 15.66 -8.81
CA ALA A 125 -10.02 15.39 -8.63
C ALA A 125 -9.39 16.31 -7.55
N GLN A 126 -9.89 17.52 -7.40
CA GLN A 126 -9.43 18.45 -6.37
C GLN A 126 -9.83 17.97 -4.96
N GLU A 127 -11.08 17.57 -4.76
CA GLU A 127 -11.52 17.03 -3.46
C GLU A 127 -10.78 15.74 -3.10
N ALA A 128 -10.52 14.87 -4.09
CA ALA A 128 -9.68 13.68 -3.90
C ALA A 128 -8.27 14.08 -3.46
N GLN A 129 -7.64 15.03 -4.16
CA GLN A 129 -6.33 15.57 -3.79
C GLN A 129 -6.29 16.12 -2.35
N GLU A 130 -7.31 16.87 -1.94
CA GLU A 130 -7.42 17.42 -0.58
C GLU A 130 -7.56 16.31 0.48
N GLY A 131 -8.33 15.25 0.19
CA GLY A 131 -8.46 14.10 1.10
C GLY A 131 -7.18 13.28 1.23
N PHE A 132 -6.43 13.09 0.14
CA PHE A 132 -5.11 12.47 0.18
C PHE A 132 -4.08 13.36 0.90
N ALA A 133 -4.12 14.67 0.72
CA ALA A 133 -3.26 15.60 1.42
C ALA A 133 -3.49 15.55 2.94
N GLU A 134 -4.76 15.49 3.40
CA GLU A 134 -5.10 15.33 4.80
C GLU A 134 -4.50 14.06 5.40
N GLN A 135 -4.67 12.92 4.74
CA GLN A 135 -4.11 11.65 5.20
C GLN A 135 -2.57 11.67 5.19
N ALA A 136 -1.96 12.17 4.12
CA ALA A 136 -0.51 12.29 4.00
C ALA A 136 0.12 13.16 5.09
N ALA A 137 -0.54 14.29 5.44
CA ALA A 137 -0.09 15.16 6.52
C ALA A 137 -0.12 14.43 7.88
N ALA A 138 -1.19 13.68 8.16
CA ALA A 138 -1.32 12.91 9.39
C ALA A 138 -0.27 11.81 9.52
N LEU A 139 -0.04 11.04 8.43
CA LEU A 139 1.00 9.99 8.37
C LEU A 139 2.41 10.57 8.55
N THR A 140 2.70 11.69 7.90
CA THR A 140 3.98 12.40 8.04
C THR A 140 4.19 12.90 9.47
N ALA A 141 3.17 13.52 10.07
CA ALA A 141 3.21 13.98 11.46
C ALA A 141 3.36 12.82 12.46
N GLY A 142 2.82 11.66 12.14
CA GLY A 142 2.97 10.42 12.92
C GLY A 142 4.37 9.80 12.86
N GLY A 143 5.24 10.24 11.94
CA GLY A 143 6.61 9.78 11.81
C GLY A 143 6.81 8.65 10.79
N ALA A 144 6.03 8.62 9.71
CA ALA A 144 6.30 7.76 8.56
C ALA A 144 7.63 8.14 7.89
N ASP A 145 8.35 7.15 7.35
CA ASP A 145 9.59 7.35 6.57
C ASP A 145 9.30 7.59 5.09
N LEU A 146 8.16 7.08 4.59
CA LEU A 146 7.69 7.25 3.22
C LEU A 146 6.16 7.15 3.18
N LEU A 147 5.56 7.63 2.09
CA LEU A 147 4.14 7.51 1.80
C LEU A 147 3.93 6.45 0.70
N TRP A 148 2.91 5.62 0.85
CA TRP A 148 2.66 4.53 -0.07
C TRP A 148 1.21 4.53 -0.54
N LEU A 149 0.98 5.03 -1.75
CA LEU A 149 -0.30 4.93 -2.42
C LEU A 149 -0.42 3.53 -3.02
N GLU A 150 -1.44 2.76 -2.62
CA GLU A 150 -1.60 1.38 -3.06
C GLU A 150 -3.00 1.06 -3.59
N THR A 151 -3.07 0.04 -4.48
CA THR A 151 -4.33 -0.54 -4.98
C THR A 151 -5.18 0.46 -5.77
N LEU A 152 -4.58 1.49 -6.32
CA LEU A 152 -5.29 2.44 -7.17
C LEU A 152 -5.67 1.79 -8.50
N SER A 153 -6.68 2.31 -9.18
CA SER A 153 -7.19 1.75 -10.44
C SER A 153 -7.31 2.76 -11.58
N SER A 154 -7.38 4.05 -11.30
CA SER A 154 -7.43 5.12 -12.33
C SER A 154 -6.21 6.03 -12.26
N LEU A 155 -5.82 6.60 -13.41
CA LEU A 155 -4.72 7.56 -13.45
C LEU A 155 -5.09 8.88 -12.79
N GLU A 156 -6.33 9.33 -12.93
CA GLU A 156 -6.79 10.58 -12.32
C GLU A 156 -6.72 10.53 -10.79
N GLU A 157 -7.18 9.44 -10.18
CA GLU A 157 -7.12 9.28 -8.74
C GLU A 157 -5.67 9.15 -8.26
N MET A 158 -4.86 8.39 -8.98
CA MET A 158 -3.43 8.25 -8.70
C MET A 158 -2.72 9.61 -8.73
N GLU A 159 -2.97 10.42 -9.76
CA GLU A 159 -2.40 11.77 -9.84
C GLU A 159 -2.87 12.69 -8.71
N ALA A 160 -4.15 12.63 -8.37
CA ALA A 160 -4.69 13.38 -7.25
C ALA A 160 -4.01 12.99 -5.93
N GLY A 161 -3.82 11.68 -5.72
CA GLY A 161 -3.13 11.16 -4.54
C GLY A 161 -1.66 11.60 -4.46
N VAL A 162 -0.90 11.47 -5.55
CA VAL A 162 0.50 11.90 -5.60
C VAL A 162 0.63 13.41 -5.36
N LYS A 163 -0.17 14.22 -6.08
CA LYS A 163 -0.16 15.68 -5.91
C LYS A 163 -0.60 16.12 -4.51
N GLY A 164 -1.59 15.42 -3.93
CA GLY A 164 -2.03 15.64 -2.56
C GLY A 164 -0.89 15.40 -1.56
N ALA A 165 -0.24 14.26 -1.65
CA ALA A 165 0.89 13.91 -0.80
C ALA A 165 2.06 14.89 -0.95
N GLN A 166 2.45 15.24 -2.18
CA GLN A 166 3.53 16.20 -2.49
C GLN A 166 3.23 17.62 -1.99
N SER A 167 1.96 17.99 -1.84
CA SER A 167 1.58 19.35 -1.40
C SER A 167 1.85 19.59 0.09
N VAL A 168 2.03 18.53 0.90
CA VAL A 168 2.13 18.60 2.36
C VAL A 168 3.31 17.84 2.95
N SER A 169 4.07 17.10 2.14
CA SER A 169 5.17 16.26 2.62
C SER A 169 6.28 16.16 1.58
N ASP A 170 7.53 16.16 2.06
CA ASP A 170 8.74 15.90 1.26
C ASP A 170 9.19 14.43 1.34
N LEU A 171 8.41 13.56 1.97
CA LEU A 171 8.72 12.14 2.09
C LEU A 171 8.74 11.44 0.73
N PRO A 172 9.57 10.40 0.55
CA PRO A 172 9.52 9.56 -0.64
C PRO A 172 8.11 9.01 -0.86
N ILE A 173 7.65 8.99 -2.10
CA ILE A 173 6.34 8.45 -2.47
C ILE A 173 6.54 7.18 -3.29
N VAL A 174 5.91 6.09 -2.87
CA VAL A 174 5.79 4.84 -3.62
C VAL A 174 4.35 4.71 -4.10
N VAL A 175 4.16 4.26 -5.34
CA VAL A 175 2.82 4.09 -5.92
C VAL A 175 2.67 2.71 -6.53
N THR A 176 1.62 1.99 -6.15
CA THR A 176 1.25 0.72 -6.76
C THR A 176 -0.21 0.71 -7.19
N MET A 177 -0.50 0.03 -8.31
CA MET A 177 -1.87 -0.16 -8.80
C MET A 177 -2.21 -1.66 -8.83
N SER A 178 -3.52 -1.98 -8.82
CA SER A 178 -4.01 -3.36 -8.91
C SER A 178 -4.38 -3.72 -10.34
N TYR A 179 -3.77 -4.79 -10.86
CA TYR A 179 -3.96 -5.30 -12.22
C TYR A 179 -4.76 -6.61 -12.19
N ASP A 180 -6.05 -6.50 -11.96
CA ASP A 180 -6.97 -7.60 -11.71
C ASP A 180 -7.89 -7.95 -12.89
N THR A 181 -7.76 -7.20 -14.00
CA THR A 181 -8.60 -7.35 -15.19
C THR A 181 -7.72 -7.65 -16.42
N ALA A 182 -7.29 -8.91 -16.57
CA ALA A 182 -6.46 -9.38 -17.69
C ALA A 182 -5.20 -8.51 -17.89
N GLY A 183 -4.45 -8.24 -16.83
CA GLY A 183 -3.22 -7.45 -16.85
C GLY A 183 -3.44 -5.94 -17.00
N ARG A 184 -4.67 -5.47 -16.74
CA ARG A 184 -5.04 -4.06 -16.65
C ARG A 184 -5.71 -3.79 -15.31
N THR A 185 -5.73 -2.54 -14.90
CA THR A 185 -6.56 -2.14 -13.75
C THR A 185 -8.06 -2.24 -14.10
N MET A 186 -8.92 -2.14 -13.10
CA MET A 186 -10.38 -2.09 -13.30
C MET A 186 -10.82 -0.95 -14.23
N MET A 187 -10.06 0.15 -14.26
CA MET A 187 -10.29 1.31 -15.14
C MET A 187 -9.56 1.21 -16.49
N GLY A 188 -8.95 0.05 -16.79
CA GLY A 188 -8.32 -0.24 -18.07
C GLY A 188 -6.88 0.24 -18.22
N VAL A 189 -6.26 0.80 -17.19
CA VAL A 189 -4.87 1.30 -17.21
C VAL A 189 -3.89 0.15 -17.34
N THR A 190 -2.91 0.29 -18.25
CA THR A 190 -1.81 -0.66 -18.42
C THR A 190 -0.62 -0.33 -17.52
N GLY A 191 0.28 -1.30 -17.29
CA GLY A 191 1.54 -1.06 -16.59
C GLY A 191 2.42 -0.03 -17.31
N THR A 192 2.40 -0.01 -18.64
CA THR A 192 3.13 0.97 -19.46
C THR A 192 2.62 2.39 -19.22
N GLU A 193 1.31 2.62 -19.27
CA GLU A 193 0.71 3.93 -19.03
C GLU A 193 1.01 4.45 -17.61
N MET A 194 0.84 3.59 -16.62
CA MET A 194 1.14 3.92 -15.22
C MET A 194 2.62 4.24 -15.03
N GLY A 195 3.54 3.37 -15.53
CA GLY A 195 4.97 3.53 -15.37
C GLY A 195 5.46 4.86 -15.98
N ALA A 196 5.05 5.18 -17.21
CA ALA A 196 5.40 6.44 -17.88
C ALA A 196 4.88 7.66 -17.08
N ARG A 197 3.64 7.60 -16.62
CA ARG A 197 3.03 8.72 -15.89
C ARG A 197 3.69 8.98 -14.53
N LEU A 198 4.04 7.93 -13.79
CA LEU A 198 4.71 8.08 -12.49
C LEU A 198 6.15 8.59 -12.60
N ALA A 199 6.86 8.24 -13.68
CA ALA A 199 8.17 8.82 -13.98
C ALA A 199 8.10 10.36 -14.13
N GLU A 200 7.04 10.87 -14.76
CA GLU A 200 6.80 12.31 -14.90
C GLU A 200 6.44 13.00 -13.57
N LEU A 201 5.76 12.29 -12.66
CA LEU A 201 5.32 12.83 -11.36
C LEU A 201 6.42 12.84 -10.30
N GLY A 202 7.59 12.23 -10.58
CA GLY A 202 8.75 12.30 -9.68
C GLY A 202 8.59 11.47 -8.42
N VAL A 203 7.89 10.34 -8.48
CA VAL A 203 7.78 9.38 -7.36
C VAL A 203 9.09 8.61 -7.15
N SER A 204 9.26 7.97 -6.00
CA SER A 204 10.49 7.27 -5.63
C SER A 204 10.52 5.81 -6.07
N ALA A 205 9.37 5.17 -6.23
CA ALA A 205 9.22 3.80 -6.74
C ALA A 205 7.79 3.60 -7.28
N THR A 206 7.62 2.62 -8.14
CA THR A 206 6.34 2.30 -8.76
C THR A 206 6.16 0.79 -8.88
N GLY A 207 4.93 0.30 -9.00
CA GLY A 207 4.75 -1.14 -9.14
C GLY A 207 3.30 -1.62 -9.15
N ALA A 208 3.15 -2.92 -8.89
CA ALA A 208 1.87 -3.59 -8.84
C ALA A 208 1.65 -4.27 -7.49
N ASN A 209 0.43 -4.20 -6.97
CA ASN A 209 0.00 -4.94 -5.79
C ASN A 209 -1.36 -5.60 -6.01
N CYS A 210 -1.73 -6.54 -5.13
CA CYS A 210 -2.94 -7.35 -5.27
C CYS A 210 -2.98 -8.12 -6.61
N GLY A 211 -3.99 -7.91 -7.43
CA GLY A 211 -4.17 -8.60 -8.70
C GLY A 211 -4.88 -9.95 -8.58
N ALA A 212 -5.40 -10.43 -9.72
CA ALA A 212 -6.15 -11.68 -9.77
C ALA A 212 -5.26 -12.93 -9.71
N ASN A 213 -4.03 -12.84 -10.20
CA ASN A 213 -3.06 -13.93 -10.23
C ASN A 213 -1.62 -13.40 -10.40
N LEU A 214 -0.64 -14.26 -10.09
CA LEU A 214 0.78 -13.91 -10.16
C LEU A 214 1.26 -13.60 -11.58
N ALA A 215 0.70 -14.25 -12.60
CA ALA A 215 1.13 -14.05 -14.00
C ALA A 215 0.75 -12.64 -14.50
N ASP A 216 -0.46 -12.18 -14.19
CA ASP A 216 -0.89 -10.81 -14.53
C ASP A 216 -0.06 -9.77 -13.77
N THR A 217 0.29 -10.03 -12.51
CA THR A 217 1.18 -9.18 -11.72
C THR A 217 2.58 -9.13 -12.33
N GLU A 218 3.17 -10.27 -12.69
CA GLU A 218 4.50 -10.33 -13.35
C GLU A 218 4.48 -9.56 -14.70
N SER A 219 3.42 -9.71 -15.49
CA SER A 219 3.25 -8.98 -16.75
C SER A 219 3.16 -7.46 -16.53
N ALA A 220 2.36 -7.02 -15.56
CA ALA A 220 2.23 -5.60 -15.23
C ALA A 220 3.55 -5.01 -14.74
N VAL A 221 4.26 -5.71 -13.84
CA VAL A 221 5.57 -5.30 -13.32
C VAL A 221 6.60 -5.16 -14.45
N THR A 222 6.61 -6.08 -15.42
CA THR A 222 7.48 -5.99 -16.60
C THR A 222 7.18 -4.75 -17.43
N GLN A 223 5.91 -4.49 -17.74
CA GLN A 223 5.49 -3.30 -18.48
C GLN A 223 5.85 -1.99 -17.76
N ILE A 224 5.66 -1.97 -16.42
CA ILE A 224 6.02 -0.83 -15.58
C ILE A 224 7.52 -0.58 -15.66
N LYS A 225 8.34 -1.62 -15.48
CA LYS A 225 9.81 -1.53 -15.51
C LYS A 225 10.34 -0.96 -16.83
N GLU A 226 9.75 -1.35 -17.95
CA GLU A 226 10.13 -0.87 -19.29
C GLU A 226 9.78 0.61 -19.51
N ALA A 227 8.78 1.15 -18.82
CA ALA A 227 8.23 2.49 -19.06
C ALA A 227 8.51 3.52 -17.96
N ASN A 228 8.99 3.11 -16.79
CA ASN A 228 9.05 3.95 -15.58
C ASN A 228 10.32 4.84 -15.46
N GLY A 229 11.11 4.96 -16.52
CA GLY A 229 12.31 5.81 -16.49
C GLY A 229 13.44 5.33 -15.57
N GLY A 230 13.44 4.06 -15.17
CA GLY A 230 14.48 3.47 -14.33
C GLY A 230 14.23 3.57 -12.81
N LEU A 231 13.02 3.91 -12.41
CA LEU A 231 12.63 3.87 -10.99
C LEU A 231 12.66 2.43 -10.43
N PRO A 232 12.91 2.24 -9.14
CA PRO A 232 12.70 0.97 -8.46
C PRO A 232 11.28 0.43 -8.68
N VAL A 233 11.15 -0.89 -8.83
CA VAL A 233 9.86 -1.52 -9.12
C VAL A 233 9.43 -2.40 -7.96
N VAL A 234 8.17 -2.27 -7.58
CA VAL A 234 7.52 -3.02 -6.50
C VAL A 234 6.62 -4.10 -7.08
N SER A 235 6.67 -5.29 -6.48
CA SER A 235 5.68 -6.34 -6.70
C SER A 235 5.19 -6.86 -5.35
N LYS A 236 3.90 -6.72 -5.08
CA LYS A 236 3.22 -7.19 -3.87
C LYS A 236 1.94 -7.94 -4.27
N GLY A 237 2.12 -9.10 -4.94
CA GLY A 237 1.01 -9.93 -5.44
C GLY A 237 0.28 -10.66 -4.32
N ASN A 238 -1.01 -10.93 -4.53
CA ASN A 238 -1.79 -11.79 -3.64
C ASN A 238 -1.31 -13.24 -3.68
N ALA A 239 -1.48 -13.96 -2.57
CA ALA A 239 -1.26 -15.41 -2.48
C ALA A 239 -2.41 -16.23 -3.12
N GLY A 240 -2.98 -15.71 -4.20
CA GLY A 240 -4.17 -16.24 -4.87
C GLY A 240 -5.47 -15.58 -4.41
N ILE A 241 -6.57 -15.97 -5.06
CA ILE A 241 -7.92 -15.56 -4.65
C ILE A 241 -8.44 -16.61 -3.67
N PRO A 242 -8.92 -16.19 -2.46
CA PRO A 242 -9.41 -17.16 -1.49
C PRO A 242 -10.66 -17.90 -2.01
N VAL A 243 -10.66 -19.20 -1.83
CA VAL A 243 -11.83 -20.06 -2.10
C VAL A 243 -12.28 -20.74 -0.82
N TRP A 244 -13.59 -20.86 -0.62
CA TRP A 244 -14.14 -21.60 0.49
C TRP A 244 -14.00 -23.11 0.30
N VAL A 245 -13.35 -23.79 1.24
CA VAL A 245 -13.29 -25.25 1.32
C VAL A 245 -13.91 -25.67 2.65
N GLY A 246 -15.18 -26.06 2.60
CA GLY A 246 -15.96 -26.27 3.81
C GLY A 246 -16.21 -24.96 4.56
N SER A 247 -15.72 -24.85 5.80
CA SER A 247 -15.80 -23.65 6.63
C SER A 247 -14.57 -22.74 6.54
N ASP A 248 -13.51 -23.17 5.85
CA ASP A 248 -12.22 -22.50 5.87
C ASP A 248 -11.93 -21.80 4.53
N LEU A 249 -11.29 -20.63 4.60
CA LEU A 249 -10.73 -19.94 3.45
C LEU A 249 -9.39 -20.58 3.07
N HIS A 250 -9.28 -21.00 1.82
CA HIS A 250 -8.07 -21.60 1.27
C HIS A 250 -7.47 -20.68 0.21
N TYR A 251 -6.14 -20.53 0.26
CA TYR A 251 -5.34 -19.80 -0.71
C TYR A 251 -4.41 -20.78 -1.43
N ASP A 252 -4.28 -20.67 -2.76
CA ASP A 252 -3.41 -21.54 -3.58
C ASP A 252 -1.95 -21.06 -3.62
N GLY A 253 -1.68 -19.83 -3.22
CA GLY A 253 -0.33 -19.27 -3.11
C GLY A 253 0.39 -19.73 -1.86
N THR A 254 0.94 -20.95 -1.88
CA THR A 254 1.74 -21.47 -0.77
C THR A 254 3.02 -20.66 -0.56
N PRO A 255 3.68 -20.73 0.62
CA PRO A 255 4.98 -20.08 0.85
C PRO A 255 6.01 -20.38 -0.23
N GLU A 256 6.06 -21.62 -0.74
CA GLU A 256 6.99 -22.03 -1.80
C GLU A 256 6.68 -21.37 -3.14
N ILE A 257 5.39 -21.26 -3.49
CA ILE A 257 4.94 -20.59 -4.73
C ILE A 257 5.27 -19.10 -4.65
N MET A 258 4.97 -18.46 -3.52
CA MET A 258 5.24 -17.04 -3.33
C MET A 258 6.73 -16.73 -3.29
N ALA A 259 7.54 -17.58 -2.64
CA ALA A 259 9.00 -17.45 -2.64
C ALA A 259 9.59 -17.60 -4.05
N ALA A 260 9.11 -18.58 -4.82
CA ALA A 260 9.55 -18.77 -6.20
C ALA A 260 9.15 -17.58 -7.10
N HIS A 261 7.96 -16.99 -6.89
CA HIS A 261 7.52 -15.77 -7.56
C HIS A 261 8.43 -14.59 -7.24
N ALA A 262 8.69 -14.32 -5.97
CA ALA A 262 9.58 -13.24 -5.53
C ALA A 262 11.00 -13.42 -6.10
N TYR A 263 11.51 -14.67 -6.12
CA TYR A 263 12.83 -14.96 -6.69
C TYR A 263 12.90 -14.66 -8.21
N ARG A 264 11.87 -15.04 -8.98
CA ARG A 264 11.81 -14.71 -10.43
C ARG A 264 11.82 -13.21 -10.67
N LEU A 265 11.01 -12.46 -9.93
CA LEU A 265 10.95 -11.00 -10.05
C LEU A 265 12.28 -10.31 -9.70
N ARG A 266 12.99 -10.82 -8.69
CA ARG A 266 14.33 -10.32 -8.36
C ARG A 266 15.36 -10.54 -9.48
N GLN A 267 15.22 -11.61 -10.29
CA GLN A 267 16.13 -11.90 -11.40
C GLN A 267 15.77 -11.12 -12.68
N ALA A 268 14.51 -10.70 -12.84
CA ALA A 268 14.03 -9.92 -13.96
C ALA A 268 14.34 -8.43 -13.79
#